data_af7a9f22264869f3cf85f8ad9e14e8e5
#
_entry.id   af7a9f22264869f3cf85f8ad9e14e8e5
#
_cell.length_a   1.000
_cell.length_b   1.000
_cell.length_c   1.000
_cell.angle_alpha   90.00
_cell.angle_beta   90.00
_cell.angle_gamma   90.00
#
_symmetry.space_group_name_H-M   'P 1'
#
loop_
_entity.id
_entity.type
_entity.pdbx_description
1 polymer ?
#
loop_
_entity_poly.entity_id
_entity_poly.type
_entity_poly.pdbx_seq_one_letter_code
_entity_poly.pdbx_strand_id
1 'polypeptide(L)'
;LSKEIKKVLVIKLGALGDFVLALAAMKKIREAHPKAKITLLTTPPFEALAKLSPYFNTVETDGRPEDFGDLTQMLGRLRKARYDRVYDLQTNSRTNWYFQALRPFPPQWNGIAAGCSLPQRGKARLHMHTLERQADQLKAAGIWPDAPTASGEAPPPDLSWILRRTKEPRPVAGAAAPRPYVLFVPGGSAHRPEKRWPVEAFAQLGSLLKARGLDIVIIGGPQESAMARQIQKSVGQARDLTGRTDFAQLAVLGAKAALVVGNDTGPTHLLAASGAPTIALFSDASNADLCGPRGHVAVIKSPDLKALPVSTVASAAMSLLPH
;
A
#
# COMPACT_ATOMS: atom_id res chain seq x y z
N LEU A 1 -29.80 -0.26 -24.12
CA LEU A 1 -29.32 0.66 -23.07
C LEU A 1 -28.62 -0.16 -22.01
N SER A 2 -27.32 0.03 -21.78
CA SER A 2 -26.61 -0.64 -20.69
C SER A 2 -27.22 -0.20 -19.36
N LYS A 3 -27.54 -1.15 -18.48
CA LYS A 3 -28.10 -0.86 -17.15
C LYS A 3 -27.12 0.06 -16.40
N GLU A 4 -27.61 1.16 -15.88
CA GLU A 4 -26.83 2.08 -15.05
C GLU A 4 -26.28 1.34 -13.80
N ILE A 5 -24.98 1.44 -13.55
CA ILE A 5 -24.33 0.85 -12.37
C ILE A 5 -24.51 1.80 -11.18
N LYS A 6 -25.29 1.38 -10.20
CA LYS A 6 -25.63 2.18 -9.00
C LYS A 6 -24.91 1.72 -7.73
N LYS A 7 -24.63 0.42 -7.61
CA LYS A 7 -23.99 -0.19 -6.44
C LYS A 7 -22.77 -0.99 -6.85
N VAL A 8 -21.62 -0.60 -6.37
CA VAL A 8 -20.34 -1.22 -6.66
C VAL A 8 -19.72 -1.76 -5.39
N LEU A 9 -19.16 -2.96 -5.45
CA LEU A 9 -18.28 -3.52 -4.42
C LEU A 9 -16.85 -3.57 -4.95
N VAL A 10 -15.91 -3.07 -4.17
CA VAL A 10 -14.47 -3.26 -4.40
C VAL A 10 -13.94 -4.18 -3.30
N ILE A 11 -13.18 -5.21 -3.66
CA ILE A 11 -12.60 -6.15 -2.70
C ILE A 11 -11.08 -6.00 -2.70
N LYS A 12 -10.51 -5.62 -1.55
CA LYS A 12 -9.07 -5.59 -1.32
C LYS A 12 -8.74 -5.84 0.15
N LEU A 13 -8.19 -6.99 0.45
CA LEU A 13 -8.04 -7.53 1.81
C LEU A 13 -6.63 -7.35 2.40
N GLY A 14 -5.71 -6.78 1.64
CA GLY A 14 -4.28 -6.62 2.00
C GLY A 14 -3.37 -7.45 1.06
N ALA A 15 -2.01 -7.63 1.28
CA ALA A 15 -1.30 -6.93 2.38
C ALA A 15 -1.23 -5.40 2.18
N LEU A 16 -0.53 -4.66 3.09
CA LEU A 16 -0.51 -3.20 3.03
C LEU A 16 0.09 -2.67 1.72
N GLY A 17 1.23 -3.18 1.26
CA GLY A 17 1.80 -2.76 -0.02
C GLY A 17 0.84 -2.97 -1.19
N ASP A 18 0.20 -4.15 -1.26
CA ASP A 18 -0.81 -4.44 -2.29
C ASP A 18 -2.06 -3.57 -2.17
N PHE A 19 -2.46 -3.18 -0.95
CA PHE A 19 -3.57 -2.26 -0.74
C PHE A 19 -3.23 -0.87 -1.28
N VAL A 20 -2.02 -0.39 -0.98
CA VAL A 20 -1.54 0.91 -1.47
C VAL A 20 -1.45 0.93 -2.99
N LEU A 21 -0.85 -0.09 -3.61
CA LEU A 21 -0.77 -0.18 -5.07
C LEU A 21 -2.18 -0.22 -5.71
N ALA A 22 -3.19 -0.78 -5.02
CA ALA A 22 -4.55 -0.82 -5.54
C ALA A 22 -5.27 0.55 -5.50
N LEU A 23 -4.75 1.57 -4.82
CA LEU A 23 -5.38 2.90 -4.77
C LEU A 23 -5.52 3.54 -6.16
N ALA A 24 -4.57 3.30 -7.07
CA ALA A 24 -4.66 3.78 -8.45
C ALA A 24 -5.89 3.18 -9.18
N ALA A 25 -6.09 1.87 -9.07
CA ALA A 25 -7.27 1.19 -9.61
C ALA A 25 -8.57 1.65 -8.91
N MET A 26 -8.55 1.84 -7.60
CA MET A 26 -9.70 2.34 -6.82
C MET A 26 -10.13 3.74 -7.27
N LYS A 27 -9.15 4.62 -7.56
CA LYS A 27 -9.39 5.94 -8.15
C LYS A 27 -10.11 5.82 -9.49
N LYS A 28 -9.62 4.96 -10.39
CA LYS A 28 -10.23 4.72 -11.70
C LYS A 28 -11.65 4.14 -11.61
N ILE A 29 -11.91 3.26 -10.65
CA ILE A 29 -13.26 2.75 -10.40
C ILE A 29 -14.19 3.88 -9.96
N ARG A 30 -13.75 4.80 -9.09
CA ARG A 30 -14.55 5.95 -8.66
C ARG A 30 -14.80 6.91 -9.83
N GLU A 31 -13.80 7.19 -10.66
CA GLU A 31 -13.92 8.04 -11.84
C GLU A 31 -14.93 7.46 -12.86
N ALA A 32 -14.91 6.15 -13.07
CA ALA A 32 -15.85 5.46 -13.96
C ALA A 32 -17.28 5.37 -13.41
N HIS A 33 -17.43 5.44 -12.09
CA HIS A 33 -18.72 5.33 -11.40
C HIS A 33 -18.98 6.51 -10.45
N PRO A 34 -19.00 7.77 -10.93
CA PRO A 34 -19.03 8.96 -10.06
C PRO A 34 -20.29 9.05 -9.19
N LYS A 35 -21.42 8.53 -9.69
CA LYS A 35 -22.72 8.54 -9.01
C LYS A 35 -23.02 7.26 -8.23
N ALA A 36 -22.23 6.20 -8.40
CA ALA A 36 -22.50 4.92 -7.73
C ALA A 36 -22.16 4.98 -6.24
N LYS A 37 -22.93 4.23 -5.44
CA LYS A 37 -22.54 3.90 -4.07
C LYS A 37 -21.47 2.81 -4.13
N ILE A 38 -20.23 3.17 -3.81
CA ILE A 38 -19.09 2.25 -3.80
C ILE A 38 -18.80 1.82 -2.36
N THR A 39 -18.84 0.51 -2.13
CA THR A 39 -18.44 -0.12 -0.87
C THR A 39 -17.08 -0.78 -1.06
N LEU A 40 -16.17 -0.58 -0.12
CA LEU A 40 -14.94 -1.36 -0.01
C LEU A 40 -15.14 -2.49 1.00
N LEU A 41 -14.85 -3.73 0.60
CA LEU A 41 -14.68 -4.87 1.50
C LEU A 41 -13.18 -5.07 1.74
N THR A 42 -12.76 -4.92 3.00
CA THR A 42 -11.37 -4.99 3.41
C THR A 42 -11.19 -5.72 4.75
N THR A 43 -10.14 -5.41 5.49
CA THR A 43 -9.86 -5.94 6.84
C THR A 43 -9.61 -4.80 7.82
N PRO A 44 -9.77 -5.01 9.15
CA PRO A 44 -9.72 -3.94 10.15
C PRO A 44 -8.51 -3.00 10.07
N PRO A 45 -7.27 -3.45 9.81
CA PRO A 45 -6.11 -2.54 9.76
C PRO A 45 -6.22 -1.41 8.73
N PHE A 46 -7.01 -1.61 7.66
CA PHE A 46 -7.15 -0.62 6.57
C PHE A 46 -8.31 0.36 6.79
N GLU A 47 -9.14 0.16 7.81
CA GLU A 47 -10.40 0.89 8.00
C GLU A 47 -10.19 2.41 8.06
N ALA A 48 -9.26 2.87 8.92
CA ALA A 48 -9.00 4.29 9.12
C ALA A 48 -8.56 4.98 7.82
N LEU A 49 -7.60 4.38 7.11
CA LEU A 49 -7.13 4.89 5.82
C LEU A 49 -8.23 4.89 4.76
N ALA A 50 -8.99 3.78 4.67
CA ALA A 50 -10.04 3.62 3.68
C ALA A 50 -11.21 4.60 3.90
N LYS A 51 -11.60 4.87 5.14
CA LYS A 51 -12.65 5.87 5.48
C LYS A 51 -12.27 7.30 5.11
N LEU A 52 -10.99 7.62 5.14
CA LEU A 52 -10.48 8.92 4.68
C LEU A 52 -10.41 9.02 3.15
N SER A 53 -10.40 7.89 2.46
CA SER A 53 -10.31 7.85 0.99
C SER A 53 -11.53 8.51 0.32
N PRO A 54 -11.34 9.31 -0.74
CA PRO A 54 -12.45 9.87 -1.53
C PRO A 54 -13.15 8.84 -2.41
N TYR A 55 -12.66 7.60 -2.46
CA TYR A 55 -13.09 6.61 -3.45
C TYR A 55 -14.31 5.80 -2.98
N PHE A 56 -14.58 5.73 -1.68
CA PHE A 56 -15.62 4.87 -1.11
C PHE A 56 -16.69 5.67 -0.37
N ASN A 57 -17.93 5.16 -0.42
CA ASN A 57 -19.04 5.66 0.40
C ASN A 57 -19.18 4.85 1.69
N THR A 58 -18.78 3.58 1.67
CA THR A 58 -18.88 2.65 2.80
C THR A 58 -17.63 1.79 2.84
N VAL A 59 -17.15 1.49 4.04
CA VAL A 59 -16.04 0.56 4.29
C VAL A 59 -16.55 -0.55 5.20
N GLU A 60 -16.37 -1.80 4.79
CA GLU A 60 -16.70 -3.00 5.51
C GLU A 60 -15.41 -3.79 5.78
N THR A 61 -15.20 -4.23 7.01
CA THR A 61 -13.90 -4.74 7.47
C THR A 61 -13.87 -6.25 7.72
N ASP A 62 -14.98 -6.93 7.48
CA ASP A 62 -15.14 -8.38 7.67
C ASP A 62 -14.75 -9.23 6.45
N GLY A 63 -13.90 -8.69 5.59
CA GLY A 63 -13.48 -9.35 4.35
C GLY A 63 -12.61 -10.59 4.54
N ARG A 64 -12.19 -10.90 5.77
CA ARG A 64 -11.50 -12.14 6.14
C ARG A 64 -12.17 -12.77 7.34
N PRO A 65 -13.36 -13.38 7.18
CA PRO A 65 -14.04 -14.08 8.27
C PRO A 65 -13.14 -15.19 8.83
N GLU A 66 -13.15 -15.33 10.15
CA GLU A 66 -12.33 -16.30 10.88
C GLU A 66 -13.04 -17.64 11.04
N ASP A 67 -14.35 -17.61 11.14
CA ASP A 67 -15.18 -18.82 11.29
C ASP A 67 -16.30 -18.91 10.25
N PHE A 68 -17.06 -20.02 10.30
CA PHE A 68 -18.15 -20.27 9.37
C PHE A 68 -19.36 -19.35 9.60
N GLY A 69 -19.61 -18.95 10.84
CA GLY A 69 -20.69 -18.01 11.20
C GLY A 69 -20.47 -16.66 10.58
N ASP A 70 -19.28 -16.07 10.79
CA ASP A 70 -18.86 -14.81 10.20
C ASP A 70 -18.90 -14.85 8.67
N LEU A 71 -18.45 -15.96 8.10
CA LEU A 71 -18.47 -16.17 6.66
C LEU A 71 -19.88 -16.16 6.09
N THR A 72 -20.80 -16.88 6.72
CA THR A 72 -22.21 -16.94 6.29
C THR A 72 -22.90 -15.59 6.46
N GLN A 73 -22.60 -14.86 7.54
CA GLN A 73 -23.11 -13.51 7.78
C GLN A 73 -22.61 -12.54 6.70
N MET A 74 -21.31 -12.52 6.42
CA MET A 74 -20.71 -11.69 5.36
C MET A 74 -21.36 -12.00 4.00
N LEU A 75 -21.45 -13.26 3.60
CA LEU A 75 -22.05 -13.66 2.33
C LEU A 75 -23.54 -13.30 2.25
N GLY A 76 -24.29 -13.48 3.34
CA GLY A 76 -25.69 -13.06 3.44
C GLY A 76 -25.87 -11.56 3.23
N ARG A 77 -25.00 -10.76 3.83
CA ARG A 77 -24.95 -9.30 3.65
C ARG A 77 -24.61 -8.93 2.21
N LEU A 78 -23.60 -9.55 1.59
CA LEU A 78 -23.24 -9.29 0.19
C LEU A 78 -24.39 -9.63 -0.77
N ARG A 79 -25.12 -10.74 -0.55
CA ARG A 79 -26.32 -11.08 -1.34
C ARG A 79 -27.43 -10.06 -1.16
N LYS A 80 -27.73 -9.66 0.09
CA LYS A 80 -28.78 -8.66 0.41
C LYS A 80 -28.47 -7.28 -0.18
N ALA A 81 -27.21 -6.90 -0.27
CA ALA A 81 -26.78 -5.61 -0.82
C ALA A 81 -27.11 -5.46 -2.31
N ARG A 82 -27.22 -6.57 -3.07
CA ARG A 82 -27.53 -6.57 -4.52
C ARG A 82 -26.64 -5.62 -5.28
N TYR A 83 -25.32 -5.82 -5.22
CA TYR A 83 -24.37 -5.05 -6.02
C TYR A 83 -24.60 -5.29 -7.50
N ASP A 84 -24.53 -4.23 -8.32
CA ASP A 84 -24.59 -4.35 -9.77
C ASP A 84 -23.27 -4.89 -10.32
N ARG A 85 -22.12 -4.44 -9.72
CA ARG A 85 -20.79 -4.83 -10.16
C ARG A 85 -19.82 -5.00 -8.98
N VAL A 86 -18.93 -5.97 -9.08
CA VAL A 86 -17.83 -6.24 -8.16
C VAL A 86 -16.50 -6.10 -8.90
N TYR A 87 -15.57 -5.39 -8.31
CA TYR A 87 -14.16 -5.33 -8.71
C TYR A 87 -13.32 -6.06 -7.67
N ASP A 88 -12.91 -7.27 -7.99
CA ASP A 88 -12.05 -8.08 -7.13
C ASP A 88 -10.57 -7.74 -7.39
N LEU A 89 -10.06 -6.73 -6.68
CA LEU A 89 -8.64 -6.33 -6.75
C LEU A 89 -7.74 -7.21 -5.86
N GLN A 90 -8.31 -8.17 -5.12
CA GLN A 90 -7.55 -9.15 -4.34
C GLN A 90 -7.08 -10.31 -5.21
N THR A 91 -7.91 -10.78 -6.12
CA THR A 91 -7.62 -11.82 -7.13
C THR A 91 -6.87 -13.04 -6.59
N ASN A 92 -7.40 -13.68 -5.55
CA ASN A 92 -6.86 -14.89 -4.96
C ASN A 92 -7.93 -15.99 -4.78
N SER A 93 -7.52 -17.17 -4.30
CA SER A 93 -8.43 -18.31 -4.09
C SER A 93 -9.60 -17.98 -3.16
N ARG A 94 -9.38 -17.16 -2.11
CA ARG A 94 -10.43 -16.74 -1.16
C ARG A 94 -11.53 -15.96 -1.86
N THR A 95 -11.17 -14.93 -2.63
CA THR A 95 -12.16 -14.07 -3.31
C THR A 95 -12.80 -14.77 -4.50
N ASN A 96 -12.08 -15.68 -5.18
CA ASN A 96 -12.66 -16.57 -6.17
C ASN A 96 -13.76 -17.46 -5.54
N TRP A 97 -13.53 -17.96 -4.32
CA TRP A 97 -14.54 -18.72 -3.60
C TRP A 97 -15.74 -17.86 -3.21
N TYR A 98 -15.56 -16.58 -2.83
CA TYR A 98 -16.70 -15.68 -2.57
C TYR A 98 -17.59 -15.52 -3.82
N PHE A 99 -16.99 -15.40 -5.00
CA PHE A 99 -17.75 -15.39 -6.24
C PHE A 99 -18.58 -16.68 -6.43
N GLN A 100 -17.97 -17.85 -6.21
CA GLN A 100 -18.68 -19.12 -6.34
C GLN A 100 -19.81 -19.25 -5.32
N ALA A 101 -19.59 -18.82 -4.10
CA ALA A 101 -20.61 -18.84 -3.05
C ALA A 101 -21.80 -17.92 -3.31
N LEU A 102 -21.64 -16.89 -4.16
CA LEU A 102 -22.75 -16.00 -4.54
C LEU A 102 -23.62 -16.56 -5.68
N ARG A 103 -23.28 -17.70 -6.29
CA ARG A 103 -24.13 -18.37 -7.28
C ARG A 103 -25.47 -18.81 -6.68
N PRO A 104 -26.55 -18.98 -7.51
CA PRO A 104 -26.56 -18.91 -8.98
C PRO A 104 -26.69 -17.48 -9.54
N PHE A 105 -26.89 -16.43 -8.75
CA PHE A 105 -27.13 -15.07 -9.19
C PHE A 105 -26.04 -14.09 -8.72
N PRO A 106 -24.78 -14.29 -9.14
CA PRO A 106 -23.70 -13.37 -8.77
C PRO A 106 -23.89 -12.02 -9.47
N PRO A 107 -23.39 -10.91 -8.86
CA PRO A 107 -23.27 -9.64 -9.57
C PRO A 107 -22.32 -9.74 -10.77
N GLN A 108 -22.29 -8.73 -11.65
CA GLN A 108 -21.19 -8.63 -12.61
C GLN A 108 -19.88 -8.62 -11.85
N TRP A 109 -18.97 -9.52 -12.21
CA TRP A 109 -17.73 -9.70 -11.45
C TRP A 109 -16.51 -9.53 -12.35
N ASN A 110 -15.68 -8.54 -12.02
CA ASN A 110 -14.37 -8.33 -12.63
C ASN A 110 -13.28 -8.92 -11.74
N GLY A 111 -12.51 -9.85 -12.27
CA GLY A 111 -11.47 -10.56 -11.55
C GLY A 111 -10.98 -11.79 -12.30
N ILE A 112 -10.56 -12.80 -11.55
CA ILE A 112 -10.01 -14.06 -12.11
C ILE A 112 -10.84 -15.29 -11.78
N ALA A 113 -11.97 -15.14 -11.10
CA ALA A 113 -12.83 -16.25 -10.71
C ALA A 113 -13.39 -16.98 -11.94
N ALA A 114 -13.37 -18.31 -11.90
CA ALA A 114 -13.88 -19.13 -13.01
C ALA A 114 -15.37 -18.84 -13.23
N GLY A 115 -15.72 -18.49 -14.48
CA GLY A 115 -17.09 -18.18 -14.87
C GLY A 115 -17.56 -16.77 -14.49
N CYS A 116 -16.69 -15.88 -14.04
CA CYS A 116 -17.06 -14.48 -13.82
C CYS A 116 -17.33 -13.75 -15.15
N SER A 117 -18.17 -12.72 -15.10
CA SER A 117 -18.68 -12.04 -16.30
C SER A 117 -17.68 -11.11 -16.98
N LEU A 118 -16.71 -10.57 -16.24
CA LEU A 118 -15.70 -9.61 -16.72
C LEU A 118 -14.29 -10.11 -16.33
N PRO A 119 -13.86 -11.26 -16.92
CA PRO A 119 -12.62 -11.90 -16.49
C PRO A 119 -11.38 -11.18 -17.03
N GLN A 120 -10.38 -10.99 -16.16
CA GLN A 120 -9.02 -10.77 -16.61
C GLN A 120 -8.44 -12.11 -17.08
N ARG A 121 -8.13 -12.23 -18.37
CA ARG A 121 -7.66 -13.48 -18.99
C ARG A 121 -6.18 -13.40 -19.36
N GLY A 122 -5.60 -14.58 -19.56
CA GLY A 122 -4.23 -14.72 -20.05
C GLY A 122 -3.18 -14.82 -18.95
N LYS A 123 -2.06 -15.47 -19.29
CA LYS A 123 -0.92 -15.70 -18.37
C LYS A 123 -0.01 -14.47 -18.25
N ALA A 124 -0.07 -13.53 -19.21
CA ALA A 124 0.73 -12.31 -19.21
C ALA A 124 0.60 -11.52 -17.89
N ARG A 125 -0.59 -11.54 -17.26
CA ARG A 125 -0.84 -10.90 -15.96
C ARG A 125 0.13 -11.31 -14.84
N LEU A 126 0.73 -12.50 -14.92
CA LEU A 126 1.66 -13.01 -13.90
C LEU A 126 3.04 -12.36 -13.98
N HIS A 127 3.37 -11.73 -15.10
CA HIS A 127 4.62 -11.03 -15.37
C HIS A 127 4.48 -9.51 -15.37
N MET A 128 3.26 -9.00 -15.15
CA MET A 128 2.99 -7.56 -15.03
C MET A 128 3.25 -7.09 -13.61
N HIS A 129 3.77 -5.87 -13.49
CA HIS A 129 3.75 -5.18 -12.21
C HIS A 129 2.30 -5.03 -11.71
N THR A 130 2.10 -4.97 -10.41
CA THR A 130 0.75 -4.94 -9.81
C THR A 130 -0.12 -3.80 -10.34
N LEU A 131 0.45 -2.63 -10.63
CA LEU A 131 -0.30 -1.48 -11.18
C LEU A 131 -0.81 -1.77 -12.59
N GLU A 132 0.06 -2.25 -13.49
CA GLU A 132 -0.33 -2.62 -14.87
C GLU A 132 -1.29 -3.79 -14.89
N ARG A 133 -1.09 -4.77 -14.01
CA ARG A 133 -2.00 -5.91 -13.86
C ARG A 133 -3.42 -5.47 -13.46
N GLN A 134 -3.52 -4.50 -12.56
CA GLN A 134 -4.82 -3.94 -12.17
C GLN A 134 -5.41 -3.05 -13.28
N ALA A 135 -4.58 -2.29 -13.99
CA ALA A 135 -5.01 -1.51 -15.15
C ALA A 135 -5.57 -2.42 -16.24
N ASP A 136 -4.89 -3.53 -16.58
CA ASP A 136 -5.36 -4.54 -17.52
C ASP A 136 -6.67 -5.21 -17.05
N GLN A 137 -6.80 -5.48 -15.74
CA GLN A 137 -8.05 -5.98 -15.16
C GLN A 137 -9.21 -4.99 -15.37
N LEU A 138 -9.00 -3.70 -15.17
CA LEU A 138 -10.02 -2.66 -15.37
C LEU A 138 -10.31 -2.42 -16.85
N LYS A 139 -9.33 -2.62 -17.75
CA LYS A 139 -9.54 -2.66 -19.20
C LYS A 139 -10.52 -3.77 -19.59
N ALA A 140 -10.33 -4.97 -19.04
CA ALA A 140 -11.27 -6.09 -19.25
C ALA A 140 -12.69 -5.78 -18.71
N ALA A 141 -12.83 -4.88 -17.75
CA ALA A 141 -14.13 -4.40 -17.25
C ALA A 141 -14.72 -3.24 -18.07
N GLY A 142 -14.03 -2.76 -19.09
CA GLY A 142 -14.47 -1.66 -19.96
C GLY A 142 -14.41 -0.26 -19.33
N ILE A 143 -13.77 -0.09 -18.18
CA ILE A 143 -13.68 1.22 -17.50
C ILE A 143 -12.31 1.90 -17.64
N TRP A 144 -11.36 1.25 -18.25
CA TRP A 144 -10.05 1.82 -18.57
C TRP A 144 -9.57 1.28 -19.93
N PRO A 145 -10.21 1.67 -21.05
CA PRO A 145 -9.96 1.08 -22.38
C PRO A 145 -8.54 1.32 -22.89
N ASP A 146 -7.96 2.45 -22.55
CA ASP A 146 -6.58 2.87 -22.83
C ASP A 146 -5.60 2.54 -21.70
N ALA A 147 -5.94 1.55 -20.86
CA ALA A 147 -5.11 1.18 -19.71
C ALA A 147 -3.69 0.81 -20.16
N PRO A 148 -2.66 1.43 -19.54
CA PRO A 148 -1.29 1.06 -19.81
C PRO A 148 -1.02 -0.35 -19.27
N THR A 149 -0.43 -1.19 -20.11
CA THR A 149 -0.08 -2.59 -19.77
C THR A 149 1.42 -2.85 -19.80
N ALA A 150 2.19 -1.86 -20.28
CA ALA A 150 3.64 -1.91 -20.25
C ALA A 150 4.19 -1.48 -18.88
N SER A 151 5.32 -2.06 -18.48
CA SER A 151 5.94 -1.77 -17.19
C SER A 151 6.35 -0.28 -17.11
N GLY A 152 6.03 0.33 -15.98
CA GLY A 152 6.38 1.73 -15.71
C GLY A 152 5.37 2.78 -16.20
N GLU A 153 4.33 2.40 -16.93
CA GLU A 153 3.37 3.32 -17.53
C GLU A 153 2.12 3.58 -16.67
N ALA A 154 1.72 2.63 -15.83
CA ALA A 154 0.56 2.85 -14.97
C ALA A 154 0.86 3.93 -13.91
N PRO A 155 -0.09 4.87 -13.69
CA PRO A 155 0.12 5.95 -12.75
C PRO A 155 0.36 5.40 -11.32
N PRO A 156 1.24 6.05 -10.55
CA PRO A 156 1.47 5.67 -9.16
C PRO A 156 0.21 5.85 -8.32
N PRO A 157 0.08 5.12 -7.20
CA PRO A 157 -0.96 5.39 -6.22
C PRO A 157 -0.82 6.80 -5.65
N ASP A 158 -1.95 7.48 -5.43
CA ASP A 158 -1.99 8.87 -4.96
C ASP A 158 -2.70 8.95 -3.61
N LEU A 159 -1.98 9.41 -2.60
CA LEU A 159 -2.47 9.73 -1.26
C LEU A 159 -2.45 11.25 -0.95
N SER A 160 -2.23 12.11 -1.92
CA SER A 160 -2.15 13.57 -1.72
C SER A 160 -3.42 14.16 -1.05
N TRP A 161 -4.55 13.47 -1.19
CA TRP A 161 -5.81 13.83 -0.55
C TRP A 161 -5.77 13.70 0.98
N ILE A 162 -4.80 12.94 1.55
CA ILE A 162 -4.77 12.66 2.99
C ILE A 162 -4.64 13.96 3.81
N LEU A 163 -3.79 14.89 3.39
CA LEU A 163 -3.60 16.17 4.07
C LEU A 163 -4.84 17.06 4.03
N ARG A 164 -5.67 16.94 2.98
CA ARG A 164 -6.92 17.71 2.85
C ARG A 164 -8.08 17.12 3.65
N ARG A 165 -8.02 15.84 3.99
CA ARG A 165 -9.12 15.11 4.65
C ARG A 165 -8.87 14.83 6.12
N THR A 166 -7.66 14.91 6.58
CA THR A 166 -7.35 14.90 8.01
C THR A 166 -7.45 16.32 8.55
N LYS A 167 -8.52 16.62 9.28
CA LYS A 167 -8.56 17.78 10.16
C LYS A 167 -7.50 17.52 11.23
N GLU A 168 -6.33 18.10 11.08
CA GLU A 168 -5.13 17.89 11.87
C GLU A 168 -4.92 16.43 12.31
N PRO A 169 -3.91 15.74 11.80
CA PRO A 169 -3.60 14.42 12.34
C PRO A 169 -3.43 14.62 13.83
N ARG A 170 -4.10 13.78 14.64
CA ARG A 170 -3.79 13.74 16.08
C ARG A 170 -2.28 13.75 16.16
N PRO A 171 -1.68 14.74 16.84
CA PRO A 171 -0.22 14.81 16.88
C PRO A 171 0.25 13.45 17.38
N VAL A 172 1.01 12.74 16.56
CA VAL A 172 1.67 11.52 17.03
C VAL A 172 2.63 12.04 18.10
N ALA A 173 2.39 11.67 19.35
CA ALA A 173 3.20 12.16 20.47
C ALA A 173 4.68 11.90 20.16
N GLY A 174 5.49 12.94 20.16
CA GLY A 174 6.89 12.88 19.76
C GLY A 174 7.17 13.05 18.26
N ALA A 175 6.17 13.24 17.40
CA ALA A 175 6.38 13.45 15.95
C ALA A 175 6.66 14.91 15.56
N ALA A 176 6.42 15.87 16.45
CA ALA A 176 6.75 17.28 16.18
C ALA A 176 8.29 17.42 16.03
N ALA A 177 8.74 17.62 14.81
CA ALA A 177 10.13 17.87 14.48
C ALA A 177 10.30 19.35 14.17
N PRO A 178 11.18 20.06 14.90
CA PRO A 178 11.54 21.45 14.57
C PRO A 178 12.38 21.53 13.29
N ARG A 179 12.89 20.40 12.81
CA ARG A 179 13.75 20.28 11.62
C ARG A 179 13.12 19.35 10.59
N PRO A 180 13.49 19.45 9.31
CA PRO A 180 13.17 18.43 8.31
C PRO A 180 13.60 17.04 8.81
N TYR A 181 12.77 16.02 8.58
CA TYR A 181 13.04 14.69 9.10
C TYR A 181 13.04 13.61 8.02
N VAL A 182 13.81 12.58 8.29
CA VAL A 182 13.86 11.34 7.49
C VAL A 182 13.15 10.22 8.24
N LEU A 183 12.27 9.52 7.55
CA LEU A 183 11.60 8.34 8.06
C LEU A 183 12.41 7.09 7.74
N PHE A 184 12.76 6.31 8.76
CA PHE A 184 13.35 4.99 8.62
C PHE A 184 12.32 3.90 8.83
N VAL A 185 12.28 2.93 7.89
CA VAL A 185 11.45 1.73 7.94
C VAL A 185 12.35 0.49 7.98
N PRO A 186 13.01 0.23 9.13
CA PRO A 186 14.00 -0.85 9.25
C PRO A 186 13.35 -2.23 9.34
N GLY A 187 12.03 -2.29 9.61
CA GLY A 187 11.27 -3.52 9.75
C GLY A 187 11.06 -4.27 8.45
N GLY A 188 10.36 -5.37 8.57
CA GLY A 188 9.96 -6.25 7.48
C GLY A 188 9.29 -7.51 8.01
N SER A 189 8.71 -8.34 7.13
CA SER A 189 8.11 -9.60 7.51
C SER A 189 9.05 -10.41 8.43
N ALA A 190 8.54 -10.90 9.55
CA ALA A 190 9.31 -11.72 10.49
C ALA A 190 9.85 -13.01 9.83
N HIS A 191 9.09 -13.53 8.86
CA HIS A 191 9.43 -14.75 8.11
C HIS A 191 10.39 -14.51 6.93
N ARG A 192 10.80 -13.26 6.71
CA ARG A 192 11.67 -12.87 5.60
C ARG A 192 12.78 -11.91 6.05
N PRO A 193 13.69 -12.36 6.93
CA PRO A 193 14.79 -11.53 7.45
C PRO A 193 15.76 -11.09 6.34
N GLU A 194 15.87 -11.84 5.26
CA GLU A 194 16.66 -11.54 4.07
C GLU A 194 16.22 -10.27 3.31
N LYS A 195 15.02 -9.77 3.60
CA LYS A 195 14.51 -8.50 3.08
C LYS A 195 14.90 -7.28 3.92
N ARG A 196 15.73 -7.45 4.92
CA ARG A 196 16.07 -6.37 5.85
C ARG A 196 17.51 -5.92 5.68
N TRP A 197 17.68 -4.63 5.43
CA TRP A 197 18.98 -4.00 5.55
C TRP A 197 19.39 -3.96 7.02
N PRO A 198 20.69 -4.17 7.35
CA PRO A 198 21.14 -4.25 8.74
C PRO A 198 20.78 -3.01 9.55
N VAL A 199 20.43 -3.21 10.82
CA VAL A 199 20.08 -2.13 11.74
C VAL A 199 21.27 -1.18 11.94
N GLU A 200 22.48 -1.72 11.95
CA GLU A 200 23.75 -0.99 12.04
C GLU A 200 23.95 -0.07 10.83
N ALA A 201 23.53 -0.51 9.64
CA ALA A 201 23.60 0.29 8.42
C ALA A 201 22.60 1.45 8.45
N PHE A 202 21.37 1.22 8.95
CA PHE A 202 20.42 2.30 9.22
C PHE A 202 20.98 3.29 10.24
N ALA A 203 21.65 2.82 11.29
CA ALA A 203 22.25 3.68 12.29
C ALA A 203 23.39 4.54 11.72
N GLN A 204 24.27 3.95 10.90
CA GLN A 204 25.34 4.68 10.22
C GLN A 204 24.77 5.76 9.27
N LEU A 205 23.79 5.40 8.43
CA LEU A 205 23.09 6.35 7.57
C LEU A 205 22.43 7.47 8.39
N GLY A 206 21.78 7.12 9.49
CA GLY A 206 21.13 8.07 10.38
C GLY A 206 22.10 9.09 10.96
N SER A 207 23.29 8.66 11.35
CA SER A 207 24.36 9.56 11.84
C SER A 207 24.83 10.52 10.75
N LEU A 208 24.99 10.06 9.51
CA LEU A 208 25.35 10.88 8.35
C LEU A 208 24.29 11.94 8.06
N LEU A 209 23.01 11.57 8.07
CA LEU A 209 21.89 12.47 7.80
C LEU A 209 21.71 13.49 8.93
N LYS A 210 21.88 13.06 10.18
CA LYS A 210 21.80 13.95 11.35
C LYS A 210 22.90 15.01 11.34
N ALA A 211 24.12 14.66 10.94
CA ALA A 211 25.22 15.62 10.77
C ALA A 211 24.90 16.71 9.74
N ARG A 212 23.89 16.48 8.89
CA ARG A 212 23.36 17.46 7.90
C ARG A 212 22.12 18.22 8.39
N GLY A 213 21.78 18.11 9.66
CA GLY A 213 20.67 18.85 10.25
C GLY A 213 19.30 18.19 10.09
N LEU A 214 19.22 16.93 9.66
CA LEU A 214 17.99 16.19 9.52
C LEU A 214 17.67 15.40 10.79
N ASP A 215 16.43 15.43 11.23
CA ASP A 215 15.96 14.58 12.32
C ASP A 215 15.68 13.17 11.81
N ILE A 216 15.93 12.16 12.62
CA ILE A 216 15.64 10.76 12.29
C ILE A 216 14.41 10.31 13.06
N VAL A 217 13.43 9.78 12.35
CA VAL A 217 12.19 9.22 12.88
C VAL A 217 12.06 7.77 12.43
N ILE A 218 11.95 6.85 13.39
CA ILE A 218 11.88 5.42 13.11
C ILE A 218 10.44 4.97 13.26
N ILE A 219 9.93 4.24 12.27
CA ILE A 219 8.58 3.73 12.25
C ILE A 219 8.58 2.20 12.06
N GLY A 220 7.51 1.58 12.51
CA GLY A 220 7.32 0.13 12.45
C GLY A 220 6.18 -0.30 13.37
N GLY A 221 5.88 -1.59 13.41
CA GLY A 221 5.00 -2.18 14.40
C GLY A 221 5.71 -2.33 15.78
N PRO A 222 5.01 -2.79 16.80
CA PRO A 222 5.60 -3.00 18.13
C PRO A 222 6.79 -3.95 18.13
N GLN A 223 6.81 -4.91 17.19
CA GLN A 223 7.88 -5.90 17.05
C GLN A 223 9.21 -5.30 16.58
N GLU A 224 9.20 -4.11 15.97
CA GLU A 224 10.40 -3.39 15.53
C GLU A 224 11.03 -2.51 16.62
N SER A 225 10.44 -2.42 17.83
CA SER A 225 10.93 -1.56 18.91
C SER A 225 12.36 -1.87 19.35
N ALA A 226 12.80 -3.13 19.24
CA ALA A 226 14.20 -3.49 19.55
C ALA A 226 15.18 -2.88 18.54
N MET A 227 14.84 -2.91 17.25
CA MET A 227 15.61 -2.28 16.16
C MET A 227 15.66 -0.76 16.35
N ALA A 228 14.52 -0.16 16.67
CA ALA A 228 14.44 1.28 16.91
C ALA A 228 15.37 1.72 18.06
N ARG A 229 15.36 1.01 19.20
CA ARG A 229 16.27 1.29 20.32
C ARG A 229 17.75 1.16 19.92
N GLN A 230 18.10 0.18 19.08
CA GLN A 230 19.47 0.00 18.62
C GLN A 230 19.90 1.18 17.73
N ILE A 231 19.06 1.63 16.81
CA ILE A 231 19.32 2.82 15.98
C ILE A 231 19.46 4.07 16.89
N GLN A 232 18.55 4.24 17.86
CA GLN A 232 18.59 5.39 18.79
C GLN A 232 19.89 5.48 19.58
N LYS A 233 20.42 4.33 20.05
CA LYS A 233 21.70 4.30 20.78
C LYS A 233 22.86 4.86 19.96
N SER A 234 22.88 4.59 18.65
CA SER A 234 23.95 5.01 17.74
C SER A 234 23.76 6.44 17.21
N VAL A 235 22.52 6.81 16.86
CA VAL A 235 22.22 8.11 16.24
C VAL A 235 22.03 9.20 17.30
N GLY A 236 21.66 8.85 18.52
CA GLY A 236 21.25 9.82 19.57
C GLY A 236 20.02 10.63 19.15
N GLN A 237 19.13 10.94 20.07
CA GLN A 237 17.91 11.75 19.82
C GLN A 237 17.05 11.37 18.57
N ALA A 238 17.26 10.17 17.97
CA ALA A 238 16.33 9.65 16.99
C ALA A 238 14.99 9.35 17.68
N ARG A 239 13.87 9.61 16.97
CA ARG A 239 12.53 9.44 17.53
C ARG A 239 12.00 8.06 17.18
N ASP A 240 11.57 7.33 18.18
CA ASP A 240 10.93 6.03 18.02
C ASP A 240 9.39 6.19 18.02
N LEU A 241 8.77 5.90 16.88
CA LEU A 241 7.31 5.85 16.71
C LEU A 241 6.80 4.43 16.43
N THR A 242 7.61 3.40 16.71
CA THR A 242 7.18 2.00 16.53
C THR A 242 5.97 1.68 17.42
N GLY A 243 4.93 1.09 16.81
CA GLY A 243 3.67 0.79 17.46
C GLY A 243 2.79 1.99 17.84
N ARG A 244 3.15 3.20 17.40
CA ARG A 244 2.45 4.45 17.79
C ARG A 244 1.70 5.13 16.65
N THR A 245 1.65 4.53 15.48
CA THR A 245 1.00 5.11 14.29
C THR A 245 0.03 4.13 13.67
N ASP A 246 -1.14 4.60 13.30
CA ASP A 246 -2.00 3.92 12.33
C ASP A 246 -1.59 4.30 10.88
N PHE A 247 -2.22 3.67 9.89
CA PHE A 247 -1.86 3.90 8.48
C PHE A 247 -2.21 5.31 8.00
N ALA A 248 -3.23 5.94 8.54
CA ALA A 248 -3.58 7.31 8.20
C ALA A 248 -2.56 8.30 8.75
N GLN A 249 -2.17 8.12 10.01
CA GLN A 249 -1.11 8.91 10.65
C GLN A 249 0.23 8.72 9.93
N LEU A 250 0.54 7.49 9.53
CA LEU A 250 1.75 7.17 8.80
C LEU A 250 1.79 7.88 7.43
N ALA A 251 0.68 7.89 6.69
CA ALA A 251 0.57 8.61 5.42
C ALA A 251 0.79 10.12 5.58
N VAL A 252 0.25 10.71 6.67
CA VAL A 252 0.48 12.14 6.97
C VAL A 252 1.95 12.41 7.32
N LEU A 253 2.58 11.54 8.10
CA LEU A 253 4.02 11.66 8.37
C LEU A 253 4.82 11.56 7.08
N GLY A 254 4.49 10.62 6.19
CA GLY A 254 5.12 10.49 4.89
C GLY A 254 5.01 11.76 4.06
N ALA A 255 3.81 12.33 3.93
CA ALA A 255 3.57 13.53 3.12
C ALA A 255 4.37 14.77 3.59
N LYS A 256 4.91 14.75 4.81
CA LYS A 256 5.73 15.82 5.40
C LYS A 256 7.21 15.46 5.56
N ALA A 257 7.60 14.23 5.23
CA ALA A 257 8.98 13.77 5.36
C ALA A 257 9.86 14.35 4.25
N ALA A 258 11.09 14.75 4.59
CA ALA A 258 12.09 15.15 3.60
C ALA A 258 12.59 13.93 2.79
N LEU A 259 12.63 12.75 3.40
CA LEU A 259 13.04 11.51 2.77
C LEU A 259 12.48 10.32 3.55
N VAL A 260 12.25 9.22 2.85
CA VAL A 260 11.97 7.90 3.41
C VAL A 260 13.08 6.94 2.98
N VAL A 261 13.59 6.14 3.91
CA VAL A 261 14.47 5.01 3.61
C VAL A 261 13.88 3.77 4.26
N GLY A 262 13.55 2.77 3.46
CA GLY A 262 12.89 1.58 4.00
C GLY A 262 13.13 0.32 3.19
N ASN A 263 13.02 -0.82 3.87
CA ASN A 263 13.01 -2.12 3.24
C ASN A 263 11.72 -2.32 2.39
N ASP A 264 11.69 -3.35 1.55
CA ASP A 264 10.48 -3.78 0.82
C ASP A 264 9.39 -4.23 1.78
N THR A 265 8.58 -3.27 2.22
CA THR A 265 7.49 -3.48 3.18
C THR A 265 6.29 -2.58 2.90
N GLY A 266 5.13 -2.97 3.42
CA GLY A 266 3.90 -2.19 3.27
C GLY A 266 4.02 -0.71 3.70
N PRO A 267 4.60 -0.38 4.86
CA PRO A 267 4.85 1.00 5.24
C PRO A 267 5.66 1.81 4.22
N THR A 268 6.71 1.25 3.63
CA THR A 268 7.51 1.92 2.59
C THR A 268 6.64 2.30 1.38
N HIS A 269 5.76 1.39 0.94
CA HIS A 269 4.81 1.68 -0.14
C HIS A 269 3.83 2.80 0.23
N LEU A 270 3.33 2.79 1.46
CA LEU A 270 2.39 3.81 1.93
C LEU A 270 3.03 5.20 1.96
N LEU A 271 4.26 5.28 2.44
CA LEU A 271 5.02 6.52 2.51
C LEU A 271 5.37 7.06 1.11
N ALA A 272 5.79 6.20 0.20
CA ALA A 272 6.02 6.57 -1.20
C ALA A 272 4.74 7.14 -1.86
N ALA A 273 3.60 6.47 -1.66
CA ALA A 273 2.31 6.91 -2.20
C ALA A 273 1.81 8.23 -1.59
N SER A 274 2.28 8.60 -0.39
CA SER A 274 1.96 9.90 0.22
C SER A 274 2.76 11.08 -0.37
N GLY A 275 3.67 10.80 -1.32
CA GLY A 275 4.44 11.81 -2.05
C GLY A 275 5.85 12.04 -1.51
N ALA A 276 6.26 11.33 -0.46
CA ALA A 276 7.62 11.45 0.07
C ALA A 276 8.68 10.96 -0.94
N PRO A 277 9.79 11.68 -1.12
CA PRO A 277 10.98 11.12 -1.75
C PRO A 277 11.36 9.83 -1.00
N THR A 278 11.49 8.70 -1.71
CA THR A 278 11.61 7.39 -1.05
C THR A 278 12.75 6.58 -1.65
N ILE A 279 13.57 6.00 -0.79
CA ILE A 279 14.51 4.92 -1.14
C ILE A 279 13.92 3.61 -0.65
N ALA A 280 13.62 2.71 -1.59
CA ALA A 280 13.10 1.39 -1.30
C ALA A 280 14.19 0.32 -1.55
N LEU A 281 14.52 -0.44 -0.52
CA LEU A 281 15.59 -1.43 -0.54
C LEU A 281 15.01 -2.83 -0.83
N PHE A 282 15.48 -3.46 -1.88
CA PHE A 282 15.03 -4.77 -2.34
C PHE A 282 16.17 -5.78 -2.39
N SER A 283 15.94 -6.96 -1.81
CA SER A 283 16.79 -8.15 -2.05
C SER A 283 16.19 -9.04 -3.11
N ASP A 284 16.92 -10.08 -3.53
CA ASP A 284 16.42 -11.10 -4.47
C ASP A 284 15.25 -11.92 -3.89
N ALA A 285 14.94 -11.77 -2.59
CA ALA A 285 13.75 -12.37 -1.97
C ALA A 285 12.42 -11.78 -2.48
N SER A 286 12.45 -10.65 -3.19
CA SER A 286 11.26 -10.06 -3.82
C SER A 286 11.62 -9.36 -5.14
N ASN A 287 10.67 -9.37 -6.06
CA ASN A 287 10.84 -8.77 -7.36
C ASN A 287 10.25 -7.36 -7.41
N ALA A 288 11.11 -6.34 -7.34
CA ALA A 288 10.70 -4.94 -7.43
C ALA A 288 9.99 -4.60 -8.75
N ASP A 289 10.32 -5.30 -9.84
CA ASP A 289 9.69 -5.07 -11.15
C ASP A 289 8.22 -5.51 -11.18
N LEU A 290 7.80 -6.38 -10.25
CA LEU A 290 6.42 -6.83 -10.11
C LEU A 290 5.62 -6.11 -9.03
N CYS A 291 6.29 -5.55 -8.02
CA CYS A 291 5.58 -4.99 -6.88
C CYS A 291 6.26 -3.78 -6.23
N GLY A 292 7.33 -3.22 -6.78
CA GLY A 292 8.01 -2.07 -6.20
C GLY A 292 7.12 -0.82 -6.09
N PRO A 293 7.33 0.05 -5.11
CA PRO A 293 6.63 1.32 -5.05
C PRO A 293 6.99 2.19 -6.24
N ARG A 294 6.05 3.05 -6.67
CA ARG A 294 6.24 4.00 -7.75
C ARG A 294 5.89 5.42 -7.31
N GLY A 295 6.38 6.39 -8.05
CA GLY A 295 6.31 7.83 -7.75
C GLY A 295 7.71 8.41 -7.64
N HIS A 296 7.95 9.30 -6.68
CA HIS A 296 9.28 9.85 -6.40
C HIS A 296 10.12 8.83 -5.61
N VAL A 297 10.52 7.74 -6.27
CA VAL A 297 11.12 6.57 -5.63
C VAL A 297 12.40 6.16 -6.35
N ALA A 298 13.48 5.99 -5.58
CA ALA A 298 14.67 5.26 -6.00
C ALA A 298 14.62 3.83 -5.44
N VAL A 299 14.56 2.83 -6.31
CA VAL A 299 14.65 1.42 -5.92
C VAL A 299 16.10 0.98 -5.99
N ILE A 300 16.65 0.57 -4.86
CA ILE A 300 18.01 -0.02 -4.78
C ILE A 300 17.85 -1.53 -4.64
N LYS A 301 18.35 -2.26 -5.64
CA LYS A 301 18.38 -3.72 -5.65
C LYS A 301 19.75 -4.22 -5.23
N SER A 302 19.80 -5.19 -4.33
CA SER A 302 21.00 -5.91 -3.94
C SER A 302 20.65 -7.38 -3.71
N PRO A 303 21.39 -8.35 -4.25
CA PRO A 303 21.12 -9.77 -4.00
C PRO A 303 21.04 -10.09 -2.50
N ASP A 304 21.93 -9.50 -1.71
CA ASP A 304 21.90 -9.56 -0.25
C ASP A 304 21.99 -8.13 0.32
N LEU A 305 20.94 -7.71 1.04
CA LEU A 305 20.93 -6.41 1.68
C LEU A 305 22.01 -6.28 2.78
N LYS A 306 22.51 -7.38 3.34
CA LYS A 306 23.62 -7.33 4.30
C LYS A 306 24.91 -6.83 3.65
N ALA A 307 25.07 -7.07 2.35
CA ALA A 307 26.24 -6.63 1.58
C ALA A 307 26.05 -5.21 0.98
N LEU A 308 24.86 -4.62 1.06
CA LEU A 308 24.59 -3.30 0.48
C LEU A 308 25.31 -2.20 1.28
N PRO A 309 26.31 -1.48 0.65
CA PRO A 309 27.07 -0.45 1.36
C PRO A 309 26.21 0.75 1.76
N VAL A 310 26.48 1.30 2.93
CA VAL A 310 25.84 2.53 3.43
C VAL A 310 26.10 3.70 2.47
N SER A 311 27.29 3.78 1.87
CA SER A 311 27.66 4.83 0.89
C SER A 311 26.73 4.87 -0.32
N THR A 312 26.29 3.70 -0.82
CA THR A 312 25.34 3.62 -1.93
C THR A 312 24.00 4.25 -1.57
N VAL A 313 23.45 3.89 -0.40
CA VAL A 313 22.18 4.43 0.08
C VAL A 313 22.31 5.91 0.44
N ALA A 314 23.44 6.33 1.02
CA ALA A 314 23.72 7.72 1.34
C ALA A 314 23.79 8.60 0.06
N SER A 315 24.46 8.12 -1.00
CA SER A 315 24.50 8.83 -2.29
C SER A 315 23.11 9.02 -2.90
N ALA A 316 22.29 7.98 -2.88
CA ALA A 316 20.89 8.07 -3.32
C ALA A 316 20.07 9.04 -2.45
N ALA A 317 20.31 9.05 -1.11
CA ALA A 317 19.65 9.98 -0.21
C ALA A 317 19.99 11.42 -0.55
N MET A 318 21.26 11.72 -0.84
CA MET A 318 21.68 13.07 -1.24
C MET A 318 21.04 13.53 -2.56
N SER A 319 20.84 12.61 -3.51
CA SER A 319 20.21 12.95 -4.79
C SER A 319 18.70 13.22 -4.68
N LEU A 320 18.03 12.67 -3.67
CA LEU A 320 16.59 12.84 -3.47
C LEU A 320 16.23 13.96 -2.50
N LEU A 321 17.14 14.34 -1.61
CA LEU A 321 16.91 15.46 -0.69
C LEU A 321 16.89 16.80 -1.46
N PRO A 322 15.98 17.72 -1.11
CA PRO A 322 16.00 19.07 -1.68
C PRO A 322 17.32 19.77 -1.32
N HIS A 323 17.87 20.50 -2.25
CA HIS A 323 19.09 21.32 -2.09
C HIS A 323 18.86 22.46 -1.13
#